data_7a65d4b6bb97602cd8106088a6ede185
#
_entry.id   7a65d4b6bb97602cd8106088a6ede185
#
_cell.length_a   1.000
_cell.length_b   1.000
_cell.length_c   1.000
_cell.angle_alpha   90.00
_cell.angle_beta   90.00
_cell.angle_gamma   90.00
#
_symmetry.space_group_name_H-M   'P 1'
#
loop_
_entity.id
_entity.type
_entity.pdbx_description
1 polymer ?
#
loop_
_entity_poly.entity_id
_entity_poly.type
_entity_poly.pdbx_seq_one_letter_code
_entity_poly.pdbx_strand_id
1 'polypeptide(L)'
;MALTGELFIASKRVKREGPGFKAVAAATGAEIEPSFSVATLEDVEAACAAAEAAFPIYSALPREERAKFLEAAADEIEALGDTLVQRAMEESGLPQARLTGERGRTAGQLRLFARELRLGEYLRARIDHAIPDRQPAPKPDLRLRMIPVGPVTVFGASNFPLAFSVAGGDTASALAAGCPVIVKGHSAHPGTSELVAGAI
;
A
#
# COMPACT_ATOMS: atom_id res chain seq x y z
N MET A 1 -7.52 -7.56 16.08
CA MET A 1 -6.13 -8.11 16.08
C MET A 1 -5.34 -7.44 17.18
N ALA A 2 -4.51 -8.18 17.94
CA ALA A 2 -3.64 -7.58 18.96
C ALA A 2 -2.40 -6.99 18.29
N LEU A 3 -2.00 -5.79 18.72
CA LEU A 3 -0.74 -5.16 18.29
C LEU A 3 0.45 -5.87 18.95
N THR A 4 1.50 -6.14 18.20
CA THR A 4 2.70 -6.86 18.63
C THR A 4 3.98 -6.04 18.48
N GLY A 5 3.93 -4.98 17.67
CA GLY A 5 5.08 -4.15 17.32
C GLY A 5 6.10 -4.87 16.43
N GLU A 6 5.64 -5.84 15.66
CA GLU A 6 6.45 -6.59 14.71
C GLU A 6 6.54 -5.89 13.35
N LEU A 7 7.62 -6.14 12.63
CA LEU A 7 7.76 -5.79 11.22
C LEU A 7 7.05 -6.83 10.34
N PHE A 8 6.55 -6.38 9.20
CA PHE A 8 5.95 -7.25 8.18
C PHE A 8 6.89 -7.30 6.98
N ILE A 9 7.53 -8.45 6.75
CA ILE A 9 8.49 -8.64 5.66
C ILE A 9 8.20 -9.96 4.96
N ALA A 10 7.87 -9.93 3.67
CA ALA A 10 7.61 -11.10 2.85
C ALA A 10 6.60 -12.09 3.50
N SER A 11 5.47 -11.58 3.95
CA SER A 11 4.40 -12.34 4.65
C SER A 11 4.82 -12.94 6.00
N LYS A 12 5.97 -12.53 6.55
CA LYS A 12 6.45 -12.92 7.88
C LYS A 12 6.33 -11.75 8.84
N ARG A 13 6.01 -12.06 10.09
CA ARG A 13 6.13 -11.12 11.20
C ARG A 13 7.48 -11.31 11.87
N VAL A 14 8.19 -10.20 12.07
CA VAL A 14 9.56 -10.21 12.61
C VAL A 14 9.64 -9.30 13.82
N LYS A 15 9.85 -9.89 14.99
CA LYS A 15 10.18 -9.14 16.22
C LYS A 15 11.68 -9.01 16.33
N ARG A 16 12.16 -7.78 16.51
CA ARG A 16 13.59 -7.54 16.75
C ARG A 16 13.85 -7.38 18.24
N GLU A 17 14.91 -8.04 18.69
CA GLU A 17 15.48 -7.79 20.02
C GLU A 17 16.25 -6.48 20.00
N GLY A 18 16.22 -5.74 21.12
CA GLY A 18 16.92 -4.48 21.26
C GLY A 18 15.99 -3.29 21.48
N PRO A 19 16.53 -2.07 21.41
CA PRO A 19 15.75 -0.87 21.67
C PRO A 19 14.72 -0.67 20.56
N GLY A 20 13.45 -0.83 20.93
CA GLY A 20 12.30 -0.44 20.14
C GLY A 20 11.90 1.00 20.42
N PHE A 21 10.76 1.40 19.88
CA PHE A 21 10.14 2.68 20.24
C PHE A 21 8.66 2.44 20.53
N LYS A 22 8.07 3.32 21.35
CA LYS A 22 6.63 3.29 21.62
C LYS A 22 5.93 4.43 20.90
N ALA A 23 4.67 4.20 20.57
CA ALA A 23 3.81 5.30 20.18
C ALA A 23 3.57 6.23 21.38
N VAL A 24 3.18 7.46 21.09
CA VAL A 24 2.86 8.45 22.10
C VAL A 24 1.39 8.84 21.95
N ALA A 25 0.65 8.81 23.04
CA ALA A 25 -0.72 9.30 23.07
C ALA A 25 -0.72 10.82 22.87
N ALA A 26 -1.29 11.30 21.79
CA ALA A 26 -1.24 12.71 21.39
C ALA A 26 -1.89 13.65 22.44
N ALA A 27 -2.91 13.16 23.15
CA ALA A 27 -3.62 13.95 24.17
C ALA A 27 -2.84 14.15 25.48
N THR A 28 -1.95 13.20 25.83
CA THR A 28 -1.31 13.18 27.16
C THR A 28 0.22 13.24 27.09
N GLY A 29 0.81 12.94 25.95
CA GLY A 29 2.25 12.78 25.81
C GLY A 29 2.80 11.48 26.42
N ALA A 30 1.94 10.58 26.90
CA ALA A 30 2.34 9.33 27.50
C ALA A 30 2.68 8.28 26.43
N GLU A 31 3.68 7.44 26.68
CA GLU A 31 3.96 6.27 25.85
C GLU A 31 2.83 5.24 25.96
N ILE A 32 2.52 4.61 24.83
CA ILE A 32 1.49 3.57 24.74
C ILE A 32 2.04 2.30 24.11
N GLU A 33 1.59 1.16 24.64
CA GLU A 33 2.00 -0.16 24.16
C GLU A 33 1.42 -0.49 22.76
N PRO A 34 2.08 -1.40 22.05
CA PRO A 34 3.32 -2.10 22.39
C PRO A 34 4.57 -1.30 22.01
N SER A 35 5.75 -1.85 22.38
CA SER A 35 7.02 -1.40 21.80
C SER A 35 7.15 -1.95 20.38
N PHE A 36 7.46 -1.08 19.44
CA PHE A 36 7.64 -1.39 18.02
C PHE A 36 9.10 -1.65 17.69
N SER A 37 9.33 -2.67 16.87
CA SER A 37 10.66 -3.00 16.37
C SER A 37 11.19 -1.92 15.42
N VAL A 38 12.49 -1.62 15.53
CA VAL A 38 13.20 -0.81 14.54
C VAL A 38 13.82 -1.74 13.51
N ALA A 39 13.54 -1.49 12.23
CA ALA A 39 14.11 -2.28 11.13
C ALA A 39 15.62 -2.06 11.03
N THR A 40 16.36 -3.15 10.80
CA THR A 40 17.79 -3.11 10.47
C THR A 40 18.00 -2.93 8.97
N LEU A 41 19.24 -2.73 8.54
CA LEU A 41 19.58 -2.68 7.12
C LEU A 41 19.23 -4.01 6.42
N GLU A 42 19.48 -5.14 7.09
CA GLU A 42 19.16 -6.48 6.58
C GLU A 42 17.65 -6.66 6.40
N ASP A 43 16.81 -6.06 7.25
CA ASP A 43 15.36 -6.07 7.10
C ASP A 43 14.90 -5.29 5.86
N VAL A 44 15.52 -4.14 5.62
CA VAL A 44 15.24 -3.33 4.44
C VAL A 44 15.66 -4.06 3.16
N GLU A 45 16.86 -4.65 3.16
CA GLU A 45 17.35 -5.46 2.04
C GLU A 45 16.45 -6.66 1.77
N ALA A 46 16.01 -7.36 2.82
CA ALA A 46 15.08 -8.49 2.70
C ALA A 46 13.71 -8.06 2.14
N ALA A 47 13.19 -6.90 2.56
CA ALA A 47 11.94 -6.35 2.02
C ALA A 47 12.08 -5.97 0.53
N CYS A 48 13.21 -5.35 0.16
CA CYS A 48 13.50 -5.00 -1.24
C CYS A 48 13.64 -6.26 -2.11
N ALA A 49 14.39 -7.25 -1.67
CA ALA A 49 14.55 -8.52 -2.40
C ALA A 49 13.21 -9.26 -2.56
N ALA A 50 12.37 -9.25 -1.52
CA ALA A 50 11.04 -9.85 -1.59
C ALA A 50 10.12 -9.13 -2.59
N ALA A 51 10.15 -7.81 -2.61
CA ALA A 51 9.37 -7.01 -3.55
C ALA A 51 9.85 -7.21 -5.00
N GLU A 52 11.16 -7.29 -5.23
CA GLU A 52 11.74 -7.59 -6.53
C GLU A 52 11.34 -8.99 -7.01
N ALA A 53 11.41 -9.99 -6.15
CA ALA A 53 10.99 -11.36 -6.48
C ALA A 53 9.47 -11.45 -6.76
N ALA A 54 8.64 -10.66 -6.09
CA ALA A 54 7.21 -10.60 -6.31
C ALA A 54 6.83 -9.88 -7.61
N PHE A 55 7.66 -8.95 -8.10
CA PHE A 55 7.32 -8.09 -9.23
C PHE A 55 6.94 -8.84 -10.51
N PRO A 56 7.72 -9.81 -11.03
CA PRO A 56 7.35 -10.53 -12.24
C PRO A 56 6.05 -11.31 -12.09
N ILE A 57 5.73 -11.80 -10.89
CA ILE A 57 4.52 -12.55 -10.60
C ILE A 57 3.32 -11.60 -10.52
N TYR A 58 3.42 -10.57 -9.68
CA TYR A 58 2.33 -9.64 -9.42
C TYR A 58 1.96 -8.79 -10.64
N SER A 59 2.97 -8.30 -11.37
CA SER A 59 2.77 -7.51 -12.59
C SER A 59 2.10 -8.28 -13.72
N ALA A 60 2.28 -9.62 -13.75
CA ALA A 60 1.68 -10.51 -14.73
C ALA A 60 0.25 -10.94 -14.39
N LEU A 61 -0.23 -10.68 -13.16
CA LEU A 61 -1.61 -11.02 -12.78
C LEU A 61 -2.62 -10.34 -13.71
N PRO A 62 -3.72 -11.04 -14.06
CA PRO A 62 -4.85 -10.44 -14.74
C PRO A 62 -5.36 -9.20 -13.98
N ARG A 63 -5.83 -8.19 -14.71
CA ARG A 63 -6.38 -6.96 -14.11
C ARG A 63 -7.51 -7.26 -13.13
N GLU A 64 -8.34 -8.23 -13.44
CA GLU A 64 -9.45 -8.65 -12.56
C GLU A 64 -8.95 -9.21 -11.22
N GLU A 65 -7.88 -9.98 -11.21
CA GLU A 65 -7.32 -10.52 -9.96
C GLU A 65 -6.73 -9.41 -9.09
N ARG A 66 -6.05 -8.44 -9.69
CA ARG A 66 -5.58 -7.25 -8.96
C ARG A 66 -6.75 -6.39 -8.46
N ALA A 67 -7.83 -6.26 -9.23
CA ALA A 67 -9.02 -5.54 -8.80
C ALA A 67 -9.68 -6.20 -7.59
N LYS A 68 -9.86 -7.53 -7.62
CA LYS A 68 -10.38 -8.30 -6.49
C LYS A 68 -9.50 -8.17 -5.23
N PHE A 69 -8.19 -8.19 -5.40
CA PHE A 69 -7.26 -7.98 -4.29
C PHE A 69 -7.45 -6.61 -3.63
N LEU A 70 -7.56 -5.53 -4.42
CA LEU A 70 -7.79 -4.19 -3.89
C LEU A 70 -9.15 -4.07 -3.19
N GLU A 71 -10.19 -4.71 -3.71
CA GLU A 71 -11.51 -4.75 -3.08
C GLU A 71 -11.47 -5.52 -1.75
N ALA A 72 -10.81 -6.68 -1.72
CA ALA A 72 -10.63 -7.45 -0.49
C ALA A 72 -9.87 -6.65 0.58
N ALA A 73 -8.78 -5.98 0.20
CA ALA A 73 -8.04 -5.09 1.10
C ALA A 73 -8.93 -3.96 1.65
N ALA A 74 -9.81 -3.38 0.83
CA ALA A 74 -10.75 -2.36 1.27
C ALA A 74 -11.74 -2.92 2.30
N ASP A 75 -12.27 -4.11 2.08
CA ASP A 75 -13.23 -4.77 2.96
C ASP A 75 -12.60 -5.10 4.32
N GLU A 76 -11.36 -5.62 4.33
CA GLU A 76 -10.63 -5.93 5.56
C GLU A 76 -10.28 -4.68 6.37
N ILE A 77 -9.91 -3.57 5.71
CA ILE A 77 -9.67 -2.29 6.39
C ILE A 77 -10.96 -1.75 7.02
N GLU A 78 -12.10 -1.85 6.35
CA GLU A 78 -13.39 -1.46 6.91
C GLU A 78 -13.81 -2.37 8.08
N ALA A 79 -13.52 -3.67 7.99
CA ALA A 79 -13.80 -4.65 9.03
C ALA A 79 -13.03 -4.41 10.34
N LEU A 80 -11.89 -3.70 10.30
CA LEU A 80 -11.20 -3.27 11.53
C LEU A 80 -12.05 -2.35 12.42
N GLY A 81 -13.06 -1.69 11.85
CA GLY A 81 -14.09 -0.94 12.58
C GLY A 81 -13.52 0.13 13.50
N ASP A 82 -14.09 0.19 14.70
CA ASP A 82 -13.71 1.19 15.70
C ASP A 82 -12.33 0.95 16.30
N THR A 83 -11.82 -0.29 16.27
CA THR A 83 -10.47 -0.60 16.75
C THR A 83 -9.41 0.23 16.03
N LEU A 84 -9.50 0.33 14.70
CA LEU A 84 -8.60 1.14 13.89
C LEU A 84 -8.77 2.62 14.17
N VAL A 85 -10.01 3.10 14.25
CA VAL A 85 -10.31 4.53 14.48
C VAL A 85 -9.80 4.97 15.85
N GLN A 86 -10.06 4.18 16.90
CA GLN A 86 -9.62 4.50 18.26
C GLN A 86 -8.11 4.56 18.38
N ARG A 87 -7.40 3.57 17.80
CA ARG A 87 -5.93 3.58 17.80
C ARG A 87 -5.37 4.79 17.04
N ALA A 88 -5.94 5.11 15.89
CA ALA A 88 -5.54 6.27 15.12
C ALA A 88 -5.83 7.60 15.86
N MET A 89 -6.92 7.70 16.60
CA MET A 89 -7.22 8.86 17.47
C MET A 89 -6.17 9.01 18.57
N GLU A 90 -5.85 7.93 19.26
CA GLU A 90 -4.89 7.92 20.35
C GLU A 90 -3.50 8.39 19.87
N GLU A 91 -3.03 7.88 18.74
CA GLU A 91 -1.71 8.21 18.19
C GLU A 91 -1.66 9.58 17.53
N SER A 92 -2.70 10.01 16.82
CA SER A 92 -2.67 11.24 16.02
C SER A 92 -3.32 12.47 16.65
N GLY A 93 -4.17 12.28 17.68
CA GLY A 93 -4.99 13.35 18.25
C GLY A 93 -6.10 13.85 17.34
N LEU A 94 -6.32 13.23 16.18
CA LEU A 94 -7.38 13.62 15.26
C LEU A 94 -8.75 13.16 15.75
N PRO A 95 -9.82 13.93 15.52
CA PRO A 95 -11.14 13.58 16.01
C PRO A 95 -11.75 12.37 15.29
N GLN A 96 -12.58 11.61 15.99
CA GLN A 96 -13.23 10.38 15.53
C GLN A 96 -13.91 10.55 14.17
N ALA A 97 -14.72 11.59 14.00
CA ALA A 97 -15.46 11.84 12.75
C ALA A 97 -14.50 11.96 11.53
N ARG A 98 -13.35 12.65 11.73
CA ARG A 98 -12.31 12.77 10.72
C ARG A 98 -11.73 11.43 10.35
N LEU A 99 -11.34 10.61 11.32
CA LEU A 99 -10.70 9.31 11.09
C LEU A 99 -11.67 8.27 10.53
N THR A 100 -12.93 8.30 10.93
CA THR A 100 -13.98 7.48 10.31
C THR A 100 -14.14 7.83 8.83
N GLY A 101 -14.18 9.12 8.50
CA GLY A 101 -14.21 9.58 7.12
C GLY A 101 -12.94 9.21 6.33
N GLU A 102 -11.78 9.29 6.99
CA GLU A 102 -10.50 8.94 6.37
C GLU A 102 -10.38 7.43 6.09
N ARG A 103 -10.88 6.56 6.99
CA ARG A 103 -11.01 5.12 6.73
C ARG A 103 -11.87 4.85 5.50
N GLY A 104 -13.05 5.46 5.42
CA GLY A 104 -13.93 5.33 4.25
C GLY A 104 -13.28 5.85 2.97
N ARG A 105 -12.51 6.94 3.04
CA ARG A 105 -11.72 7.46 1.91
C ARG A 105 -10.66 6.45 1.47
N THR A 106 -9.95 5.82 2.39
CA THR A 106 -8.92 4.81 2.08
C THR A 106 -9.52 3.61 1.35
N ALA A 107 -10.59 3.02 1.90
CA ALA A 107 -11.31 1.93 1.27
C ALA A 107 -11.92 2.34 -0.09
N GLY A 108 -12.49 3.55 -0.16
CA GLY A 108 -13.02 4.11 -1.41
C GLY A 108 -11.96 4.28 -2.49
N GLN A 109 -10.73 4.65 -2.13
CA GLN A 109 -9.61 4.79 -3.07
C GLN A 109 -9.17 3.44 -3.62
N LEU A 110 -9.08 2.40 -2.81
CA LEU A 110 -8.80 1.03 -3.24
C LEU A 110 -9.85 0.54 -4.25
N ARG A 111 -11.14 0.72 -3.93
CA ARG A 111 -12.25 0.36 -4.82
C ARG A 111 -12.28 1.20 -6.10
N LEU A 112 -11.86 2.47 -6.04
CA LEU A 112 -11.73 3.31 -7.23
C LEU A 112 -10.69 2.70 -8.17
N PHE A 113 -9.51 2.36 -7.69
CA PHE A 113 -8.47 1.75 -8.52
C PHE A 113 -8.85 0.35 -9.02
N ALA A 114 -9.64 -0.41 -8.26
CA ALA A 114 -10.21 -1.67 -8.76
C ALA A 114 -11.11 -1.45 -9.99
N ARG A 115 -11.93 -0.40 -9.98
CA ARG A 115 -12.73 -0.01 -11.16
C ARG A 115 -11.86 0.43 -12.33
N GLU A 116 -10.83 1.26 -12.09
CA GLU A 116 -9.89 1.70 -13.12
C GLU A 116 -9.16 0.52 -13.78
N LEU A 117 -8.80 -0.50 -13.01
CA LEU A 117 -8.22 -1.74 -13.53
C LEU A 117 -9.15 -2.43 -14.51
N ARG A 118 -10.45 -2.51 -14.22
CA ARG A 118 -11.46 -3.12 -15.11
C ARG A 118 -11.68 -2.30 -16.38
N LEU A 119 -11.72 -0.97 -16.26
CA LEU A 119 -11.83 -0.07 -17.41
C LEU A 119 -10.61 -0.19 -18.34
N GLY A 120 -9.41 -0.23 -17.77
CA GLY A 120 -8.18 -0.42 -18.52
C GLY A 120 -7.65 0.82 -19.24
N GLU A 121 -8.28 1.98 -19.10
CA GLU A 121 -7.90 3.22 -19.77
C GLU A 121 -6.51 3.72 -19.37
N TYR A 122 -6.06 3.42 -18.14
CA TYR A 122 -4.72 3.75 -17.65
C TYR A 122 -3.59 3.12 -18.48
N LEU A 123 -3.87 2.04 -19.22
CA LEU A 123 -2.89 1.41 -20.11
C LEU A 123 -2.53 2.29 -21.31
N ARG A 124 -3.36 3.28 -21.65
CA ARG A 124 -3.17 4.16 -22.82
C ARG A 124 -2.77 3.38 -24.05
N ALA A 125 -3.44 2.25 -24.30
CA ALA A 125 -3.11 1.37 -25.41
C ALA A 125 -3.27 2.06 -26.75
N ARG A 126 -2.25 1.95 -27.60
CA ARG A 126 -2.25 2.49 -28.95
C ARG A 126 -1.80 1.43 -29.95
N ILE A 127 -2.49 1.35 -31.07
CA ILE A 127 -2.17 0.44 -32.16
C ILE A 127 -1.95 1.28 -33.42
N ASP A 128 -0.76 1.15 -34.00
CA ASP A 128 -0.39 1.68 -35.30
C ASP A 128 -0.26 0.53 -36.29
N HIS A 129 -1.27 0.32 -37.11
CA HIS A 129 -1.30 -0.80 -38.06
C HIS A 129 -0.14 -0.75 -39.07
N ALA A 130 0.28 -1.94 -39.51
CA ALA A 130 1.27 -2.10 -40.57
C ALA A 130 0.82 -1.43 -41.87
N ILE A 131 1.78 -0.85 -42.62
CA ILE A 131 1.62 -0.38 -43.98
C ILE A 131 2.73 -1.00 -44.83
N PRO A 132 2.51 -2.25 -45.33
CA PRO A 132 3.58 -3.02 -46.01
C PRO A 132 4.15 -2.32 -47.23
N ASP A 133 3.29 -1.62 -47.99
CA ASP A 133 3.63 -0.99 -49.27
C ASP A 133 4.10 0.48 -49.13
N ARG A 134 4.28 0.96 -47.91
CA ARG A 134 4.75 2.34 -47.66
C ARG A 134 6.15 2.57 -48.26
N GLN A 135 6.33 3.69 -48.97
CA GLN A 135 7.64 4.12 -49.48
C GLN A 135 8.23 5.20 -48.54
N PRO A 136 9.57 5.30 -48.38
CA PRO A 136 10.62 4.47 -48.96
C PRO A 136 10.85 3.13 -48.25
N ALA A 137 10.17 2.90 -47.09
CA ALA A 137 10.29 1.66 -46.33
C ALA A 137 8.93 1.24 -45.74
N PRO A 138 8.65 -0.05 -45.63
CA PRO A 138 7.45 -0.57 -44.98
C PRO A 138 7.32 -0.06 -43.53
N LYS A 139 6.09 0.14 -43.07
CA LYS A 139 5.81 0.41 -41.65
C LYS A 139 5.37 -0.89 -40.97
N PRO A 140 6.03 -1.32 -39.87
CA PRO A 140 5.58 -2.49 -39.10
C PRO A 140 4.32 -2.17 -38.31
N ASP A 141 3.60 -3.22 -37.84
CA ASP A 141 2.54 -3.10 -36.82
C ASP A 141 3.22 -2.74 -35.47
N LEU A 142 2.81 -1.60 -34.89
CA LEU A 142 3.36 -1.11 -33.65
C LEU A 142 2.25 -1.06 -32.59
N ARG A 143 2.55 -1.56 -31.39
CA ARG A 143 1.63 -1.57 -30.26
C ARG A 143 2.32 -1.04 -29.03
N LEU A 144 1.70 -0.01 -28.42
CA LEU A 144 2.19 0.65 -27.22
C LEU A 144 1.18 0.44 -26.09
N ARG A 145 1.70 0.20 -24.88
CA ARG A 145 0.93 0.28 -23.63
C ARG A 145 1.83 0.73 -22.50
N MET A 146 1.22 1.27 -21.45
CA MET A 146 1.92 1.50 -20.19
C MET A 146 2.17 0.17 -19.47
N ILE A 147 3.32 0.08 -18.80
CA ILE A 147 3.73 -1.08 -17.99
C ILE A 147 4.11 -0.61 -16.58
N PRO A 148 4.05 -1.47 -15.55
CA PRO A 148 4.51 -1.13 -14.21
C PRO A 148 6.02 -0.88 -14.20
N VAL A 149 6.47 0.00 -13.29
CA VAL A 149 7.87 0.45 -13.22
C VAL A 149 8.78 -0.47 -12.37
N GLY A 150 8.20 -1.35 -11.56
CA GLY A 150 8.93 -2.18 -10.59
C GLY A 150 8.39 -1.98 -9.17
N PRO A 151 9.08 -2.50 -8.15
CA PRO A 151 8.74 -2.25 -6.75
C PRO A 151 8.72 -0.76 -6.41
N VAL A 152 7.77 -0.35 -5.56
CA VAL A 152 7.59 1.04 -5.13
C VAL A 152 7.71 1.13 -3.62
N THR A 153 8.50 2.10 -3.13
CA THR A 153 8.56 2.41 -1.70
C THR A 153 7.66 3.60 -1.40
N VAL A 154 6.79 3.43 -0.39
CA VAL A 154 5.87 4.45 0.10
C VAL A 154 6.29 4.89 1.51
N PHE A 155 6.35 6.20 1.73
CA PHE A 155 6.61 6.79 3.04
C PHE A 155 5.29 7.33 3.60
N GLY A 156 4.83 6.74 4.71
CA GLY A 156 3.60 7.17 5.37
C GLY A 156 3.67 8.61 5.88
N ALA A 157 2.57 9.36 5.73
CA ALA A 157 2.43 10.72 6.24
C ALA A 157 1.95 10.75 7.69
N SER A 158 2.42 11.72 8.49
CA SER A 158 2.01 11.86 9.89
C SER A 158 0.57 12.35 10.05
N ASN A 159 0.13 13.25 9.19
CA ASN A 159 -1.13 13.99 9.31
C ASN A 159 -2.33 13.34 8.61
N PHE A 160 -2.12 12.22 7.94
CA PHE A 160 -3.14 11.37 7.31
C PHE A 160 -2.83 9.90 7.58
N PRO A 161 -3.08 9.42 8.81
CA PRO A 161 -2.63 8.10 9.26
C PRO A 161 -3.23 6.92 8.49
N LEU A 162 -4.32 7.13 7.76
CA LEU A 162 -4.97 6.11 6.94
C LEU A 162 -4.85 6.41 5.44
N ALA A 163 -5.27 7.61 5.00
CA ALA A 163 -5.40 7.93 3.57
C ALA A 163 -4.04 8.10 2.84
N PHE A 164 -2.96 8.40 3.56
CA PHE A 164 -1.61 8.55 3.02
C PHE A 164 -0.58 7.78 3.87
N SER A 165 -0.92 6.55 4.20
CA SER A 165 -0.08 5.64 4.96
C SER A 165 -0.09 4.25 4.31
N VAL A 166 -0.16 3.16 5.10
CA VAL A 166 0.07 1.77 4.65
C VAL A 166 -0.78 1.37 3.44
N ALA A 167 -2.08 1.62 3.46
CA ALA A 167 -3.00 1.31 2.35
C ALA A 167 -3.53 2.59 1.67
N GLY A 168 -2.85 3.70 1.82
CA GLY A 168 -3.26 4.98 1.25
C GLY A 168 -3.17 5.06 -0.27
N GLY A 169 -3.44 6.26 -0.80
CA GLY A 169 -3.50 6.51 -2.24
C GLY A 169 -2.26 6.07 -3.01
N ASP A 170 -1.06 6.28 -2.46
CA ASP A 170 0.20 5.90 -3.09
C ASP A 170 0.34 4.38 -3.20
N THR A 171 0.03 3.65 -2.12
CA THR A 171 0.02 2.18 -2.11
C THR A 171 -1.04 1.63 -3.07
N ALA A 172 -2.25 2.17 -3.01
CA ALA A 172 -3.36 1.72 -3.86
C ALA A 172 -3.06 1.91 -5.35
N SER A 173 -2.50 3.06 -5.73
CA SER A 173 -2.14 3.35 -7.13
C SER A 173 -0.99 2.48 -7.63
N ALA A 174 0.05 2.27 -6.81
CA ALA A 174 1.18 1.42 -7.15
C ALA A 174 0.75 -0.06 -7.33
N LEU A 175 -0.04 -0.59 -6.39
CA LEU A 175 -0.60 -1.94 -6.50
C LEU A 175 -1.51 -2.09 -7.73
N ALA A 176 -2.37 -1.11 -8.01
CA ALA A 176 -3.19 -1.12 -9.23
C ALA A 176 -2.33 -1.14 -10.49
N ALA A 177 -1.26 -0.37 -10.55
CA ALA A 177 -0.34 -0.37 -11.68
C ALA A 177 0.38 -1.72 -11.89
N GLY A 178 0.42 -2.59 -10.87
CA GLY A 178 1.11 -3.88 -10.90
C GLY A 178 2.50 -3.85 -10.25
N CYS A 179 2.73 -2.87 -9.38
CA CYS A 179 3.95 -2.70 -8.62
C CYS A 179 3.79 -3.27 -7.21
N PRO A 180 4.63 -4.20 -6.74
CA PRO A 180 4.74 -4.52 -5.33
C PRO A 180 5.14 -3.29 -4.51
N VAL A 181 4.68 -3.21 -3.27
CA VAL A 181 4.88 -2.03 -2.43
C VAL A 181 5.60 -2.38 -1.14
N ILE A 182 6.58 -1.56 -0.79
CA ILE A 182 7.24 -1.54 0.52
C ILE A 182 6.80 -0.28 1.23
N VAL A 183 6.22 -0.39 2.42
CA VAL A 183 5.79 0.79 3.18
C VAL A 183 6.72 1.02 4.36
N LYS A 184 7.31 2.20 4.42
CA LYS A 184 7.92 2.72 5.64
C LYS A 184 6.81 3.41 6.45
N GLY A 185 6.29 2.74 7.49
CA GLY A 185 5.29 3.29 8.40
C GLY A 185 5.78 4.57 9.09
N HIS A 186 4.88 5.50 9.38
CA HIS A 186 5.25 6.73 10.11
C HIS A 186 5.34 6.48 11.62
N SER A 187 6.38 6.97 12.25
CA SER A 187 6.64 6.76 13.69
C SER A 187 5.62 7.43 14.62
N ALA A 188 4.84 8.38 14.13
CA ALA A 188 3.78 9.03 14.92
C ALA A 188 2.54 8.15 15.12
N HIS A 189 2.32 7.14 14.27
CA HIS A 189 1.15 6.26 14.36
C HIS A 189 1.48 4.80 13.98
N PRO A 190 2.44 4.17 14.67
CA PRO A 190 2.91 2.84 14.29
C PRO A 190 1.86 1.76 14.54
N GLY A 191 1.03 1.87 15.57
CA GLY A 191 -0.04 0.92 15.85
C GLY A 191 -1.15 0.97 14.81
N THR A 192 -1.52 2.16 14.35
CA THR A 192 -2.43 2.34 13.20
C THR A 192 -1.85 1.66 11.95
N SER A 193 -0.56 1.84 11.71
CA SER A 193 0.14 1.22 10.56
C SER A 193 0.16 -0.31 10.68
N GLU A 194 0.41 -0.87 11.86
CA GLU A 194 0.40 -2.32 12.10
C GLU A 194 -0.99 -2.94 11.89
N LEU A 195 -2.05 -2.27 12.38
CA LEU A 195 -3.42 -2.75 12.17
C LEU A 195 -3.76 -2.85 10.68
N VAL A 196 -3.44 -1.82 9.90
CA VAL A 196 -3.70 -1.80 8.46
C VAL A 196 -2.83 -2.83 7.73
N ALA A 197 -1.55 -2.94 8.07
CA ALA A 197 -0.66 -3.93 7.46
C ALA A 197 -1.07 -5.38 7.75
N GLY A 198 -1.69 -5.62 8.91
CA GLY A 198 -2.18 -6.94 9.27
C GLY A 198 -3.55 -7.29 8.67
N ALA A 199 -4.25 -6.32 8.08
CA ALA A 199 -5.55 -6.51 7.42
C ALA A 199 -5.40 -6.86 5.93
N ILE A 200 -4.27 -6.50 5.30
CA ILE A 200 -3.96 -6.76 3.89
C ILE A 200 -2.90 -7.84 3.73
#